data_481e0849bd229190e4ad383cf3314ada
#
_entry.id   481e0849bd229190e4ad383cf3314ada
#
_cell.length_a   1.000
_cell.length_b   1.000
_cell.length_c   1.000
_cell.angle_alpha   90.00
_cell.angle_beta   90.00
_cell.angle_gamma   90.00
#
_symmetry.space_group_name_H-M   'P 1'
#
loop_
_entity.id
_entity.type
_entity.pdbx_description
1 polymer ?
#
loop_
_entity_poly.entity_id
_entity_poly.type
_entity_poly.pdbx_seq_one_letter_code
_entity_poly.pdbx_strand_id
1 'polypeptide(L)'
;MKALLSTTYFGPVQWYQKLYRHEAVEIEQWESFLKQTYRNRCLIATTQGIQALTVPIERGTSQLIRDIRISDHGNWRHLHWNALVSAYGESPFFEYYQDDIRPFFENRWDYLFDFNEAIRCKMCELLDIQPKVTFSSTYHHPADISLTSHLLPLTSDYREAINPKHPLPDPDFVPKPYYQVYQQKHGFLPNLSILDLLFNMGPEGIFYL
;
A
#
# COMPACT_ATOMS: atom_id res chain seq x y z
N MET A 1 16.28 3.70 13.15
CA MET A 1 16.38 2.64 12.10
C MET A 1 15.67 3.11 10.85
N LYS A 2 16.26 2.87 9.67
CA LYS A 2 15.67 3.22 8.36
C LYS A 2 14.98 2.00 7.77
N ALA A 3 13.80 2.17 7.17
CA ALA A 3 13.13 1.13 6.41
C ALA A 3 13.31 1.35 4.90
N LEU A 4 13.55 0.28 4.14
CA LEU A 4 13.51 0.28 2.68
C LEU A 4 12.24 -0.44 2.22
N LEU A 5 11.42 0.25 1.42
CA LEU A 5 10.10 -0.21 0.97
C LEU A 5 9.98 -0.13 -0.55
N SER A 6 9.18 -1.00 -1.13
CA SER A 6 8.63 -0.81 -2.48
C SER A 6 7.47 0.18 -2.44
N THR A 7 7.19 0.86 -3.56
CA THR A 7 5.94 1.64 -3.71
C THR A 7 4.71 0.73 -3.72
N THR A 8 3.56 1.22 -3.26
CA THR A 8 2.32 0.42 -3.17
C THR A 8 1.07 1.19 -3.57
N TYR A 9 0.16 0.49 -4.27
CA TYR A 9 -1.19 0.97 -4.57
C TYR A 9 -2.12 0.67 -3.40
N PHE A 10 -2.52 1.67 -2.63
CA PHE A 10 -3.27 1.51 -1.38
C PHE A 10 -2.75 0.35 -0.54
N GLY A 11 -1.45 0.40 -0.22
CA GLY A 11 -0.70 -0.69 0.39
C GLY A 11 -1.36 -1.29 1.64
N PRO A 12 -0.88 -2.46 2.10
CA PRO A 12 -1.43 -3.13 3.27
C PRO A 12 -1.11 -2.37 4.56
N VAL A 13 -1.86 -2.65 5.62
CA VAL A 13 -1.64 -2.09 6.96
C VAL A 13 -0.19 -2.22 7.40
N GLN A 14 0.46 -3.36 7.14
CA GLN A 14 1.87 -3.60 7.42
C GLN A 14 2.80 -2.54 6.81
N TRP A 15 2.53 -2.11 5.58
CA TRP A 15 3.34 -1.11 4.89
C TRP A 15 3.24 0.26 5.57
N TYR A 16 2.03 0.67 5.95
CA TYR A 16 1.80 1.93 6.68
C TYR A 16 2.32 1.88 8.11
N GLN A 17 2.32 0.69 8.74
CA GLN A 17 3.00 0.49 10.02
C GLN A 17 4.50 0.82 9.92
N LYS A 18 5.19 0.42 8.82
CA LYS A 18 6.60 0.76 8.63
C LYS A 18 6.80 2.27 8.45
N LEU A 19 5.89 2.95 7.72
CA LEU A 19 5.91 4.41 7.63
C LEU A 19 5.78 5.09 8.98
N TYR A 20 4.92 4.57 9.84
CA TYR A 20 4.63 5.15 11.16
C TYR A 20 5.74 4.89 12.18
N ARG A 21 6.32 3.68 12.20
CA ARG A 21 7.24 3.26 13.27
C ARG A 21 8.71 3.54 13.02
N HIS A 22 9.13 3.75 11.78
CA HIS A 22 10.53 4.01 11.48
C HIS A 22 10.84 5.51 11.46
N GLU A 23 12.03 5.86 11.96
CA GLU A 23 12.52 7.26 11.99
C GLU A 23 12.68 7.85 10.59
N ALA A 24 13.02 7.02 9.61
CA ALA A 24 13.14 7.37 8.21
C ALA A 24 12.75 6.18 7.33
N VAL A 25 12.15 6.46 6.20
CA VAL A 25 11.76 5.47 5.19
C VAL A 25 12.33 5.89 3.86
N GLU A 26 12.89 4.93 3.13
CA GLU A 26 13.29 5.09 1.75
C GLU A 26 12.41 4.22 0.86
N ILE A 27 11.85 4.83 -0.20
CA ILE A 27 11.06 4.11 -1.19
C ILE A 27 11.95 3.85 -2.40
N GLU A 28 12.06 2.57 -2.78
CA GLU A 28 12.83 2.12 -3.92
C GLU A 28 12.10 2.45 -5.23
N GLN A 29 12.73 3.29 -6.06
CA GLN A 29 12.18 3.68 -7.36
C GLN A 29 12.91 3.06 -8.57
N TRP A 30 14.06 2.40 -8.34
CA TRP A 30 14.89 1.80 -9.39
C TRP A 30 14.74 0.29 -9.48
N GLU A 31 13.84 -0.31 -8.68
CA GLU A 31 13.55 -1.73 -8.78
C GLU A 31 12.77 -2.07 -10.05
N SER A 32 12.90 -3.32 -10.49
CA SER A 32 12.07 -3.84 -11.57
C SER A 32 10.63 -4.04 -11.12
N PHE A 33 9.68 -3.69 -11.97
CA PHE A 33 8.27 -3.94 -11.71
C PHE A 33 7.98 -5.45 -11.65
N LEU A 34 7.43 -5.90 -10.53
CA LEU A 34 6.98 -7.27 -10.33
C LEU A 34 5.47 -7.36 -10.36
N LYS A 35 4.94 -8.24 -11.23
CA LYS A 35 3.50 -8.49 -11.33
C LYS A 35 2.96 -9.17 -10.08
N GLN A 36 1.68 -8.93 -9.79
CA GLN A 36 0.96 -9.57 -8.68
C GLN A 36 1.55 -9.25 -7.29
N THR A 37 2.14 -8.06 -7.16
CA THR A 37 2.62 -7.48 -5.91
C THR A 37 1.77 -6.27 -5.52
N TYR A 38 1.98 -5.73 -4.34
CA TYR A 38 1.30 -4.52 -3.87
C TYR A 38 1.65 -3.26 -4.67
N ARG A 39 2.64 -3.30 -5.58
CA ARG A 39 3.02 -2.15 -6.43
C ARG A 39 1.87 -1.63 -7.29
N ASN A 40 1.02 -2.53 -7.81
CA ASN A 40 -0.17 -2.16 -8.58
C ASN A 40 -1.44 -2.87 -8.13
N ARG A 41 -1.44 -3.43 -6.91
CA ARG A 41 -2.56 -4.22 -6.38
C ARG A 41 -2.79 -3.89 -4.92
N CYS A 42 -4.07 -3.80 -4.52
CA CYS A 42 -4.47 -3.84 -3.13
C CYS A 42 -5.48 -4.97 -2.87
N LEU A 43 -5.62 -5.35 -1.61
CA LEU A 43 -6.54 -6.40 -1.15
C LEU A 43 -7.59 -5.77 -0.26
N ILE A 44 -8.87 -5.96 -0.59
CA ILE A 44 -10.01 -5.45 0.17
C ILE A 44 -10.88 -6.60 0.68
N ALA A 45 -11.61 -6.37 1.77
CA ALA A 45 -12.66 -7.28 2.22
C ALA A 45 -13.93 -7.07 1.41
N THR A 46 -14.61 -8.16 1.08
CA THR A 46 -15.94 -8.14 0.43
C THR A 46 -16.85 -9.20 1.05
N THR A 47 -18.10 -9.20 0.64
CA THR A 47 -19.06 -10.28 1.03
C THR A 47 -18.59 -11.67 0.62
N GLN A 48 -17.69 -11.80 -0.36
CA GLN A 48 -17.18 -13.10 -0.86
C GLN A 48 -15.79 -13.44 -0.30
N GLY A 49 -15.24 -12.63 0.62
CA GLY A 49 -13.89 -12.74 1.13
C GLY A 49 -12.95 -11.69 0.57
N ILE A 50 -11.67 -12.02 0.46
CA ILE A 50 -10.65 -11.09 -0.02
C ILE A 50 -10.75 -10.93 -1.54
N GLN A 51 -10.86 -9.69 -2.01
CA GLN A 51 -10.81 -9.30 -3.42
C GLN A 51 -9.55 -8.48 -3.71
N ALA A 52 -8.90 -8.78 -4.83
CA ALA A 52 -7.77 -7.99 -5.32
C ALA A 52 -8.24 -6.95 -6.34
N LEU A 53 -7.89 -5.68 -6.12
CA LEU A 53 -8.05 -4.60 -7.09
C LEU A 53 -6.67 -4.34 -7.72
N THR A 54 -6.58 -4.44 -9.05
CA THR A 54 -5.30 -4.35 -9.77
C THR A 54 -5.34 -3.26 -10.81
N VAL A 55 -4.47 -2.26 -10.69
CA VAL A 55 -4.26 -1.21 -11.68
C VAL A 55 -3.62 -1.82 -12.93
N PRO A 56 -4.23 -1.69 -14.12
CA PRO A 56 -3.63 -2.16 -15.35
C PRO A 56 -2.46 -1.26 -15.76
N ILE A 57 -1.43 -1.87 -16.34
CA ILE A 57 -0.24 -1.17 -16.83
C ILE A 57 -0.07 -1.38 -18.32
N GLU A 58 0.57 -0.41 -18.99
CA GLU A 58 0.98 -0.55 -20.37
C GLU A 58 2.08 -1.60 -20.51
N ARG A 59 2.05 -2.36 -21.62
CA ARG A 59 3.05 -3.40 -21.90
C ARG A 59 4.22 -2.81 -22.67
N GLY A 60 5.45 -3.18 -22.28
CA GLY A 60 6.65 -3.04 -23.13
C GLY A 60 7.37 -1.70 -23.11
N THR A 61 7.03 -0.75 -22.22
CA THR A 61 7.68 0.57 -22.19
C THR A 61 8.91 0.64 -21.28
N SER A 62 8.87 0.03 -20.12
CA SER A 62 9.99 -0.03 -19.17
C SER A 62 9.85 -1.23 -18.23
N GLN A 63 10.96 -1.61 -17.60
CA GLN A 63 10.95 -2.57 -16.48
C GLN A 63 11.05 -1.88 -15.13
N LEU A 64 11.56 -0.63 -15.08
CA LEU A 64 11.73 0.12 -13.83
C LEU A 64 10.39 0.63 -13.32
N ILE A 65 10.14 0.48 -12.02
CA ILE A 65 8.86 0.85 -11.39
C ILE A 65 8.52 2.32 -11.60
N ARG A 66 9.50 3.22 -11.57
CA ARG A 66 9.33 4.67 -11.79
C ARG A 66 8.81 5.02 -13.18
N ASP A 67 9.07 4.18 -14.18
CA ASP A 67 8.74 4.45 -15.59
C ASP A 67 7.52 3.65 -16.06
N ILE A 68 6.90 2.87 -15.18
CA ILE A 68 5.70 2.09 -15.50
C ILE A 68 4.51 3.02 -15.71
N ARG A 69 3.91 2.92 -16.90
CA ARG A 69 2.71 3.68 -17.25
C ARG A 69 1.44 2.94 -16.89
N ILE A 70 0.44 3.69 -16.42
CA ILE A 70 -0.90 3.19 -16.17
C ILE A 70 -1.63 3.08 -17.51
N SER A 71 -2.29 1.95 -17.74
CA SER A 71 -3.16 1.75 -18.89
C SER A 71 -4.60 2.20 -18.58
N ASP A 72 -5.24 2.85 -19.53
CA ASP A 72 -6.67 3.20 -19.44
C ASP A 72 -7.58 2.06 -19.93
N HIS A 73 -7.02 0.90 -20.25
CA HIS A 73 -7.80 -0.24 -20.74
C HIS A 73 -8.75 -0.77 -19.65
N GLY A 74 -10.01 -1.06 -20.05
CA GLY A 74 -10.95 -1.83 -19.22
C GLY A 74 -11.72 -1.04 -18.17
N ASN A 75 -11.79 0.29 -18.25
CA ASN A 75 -12.55 1.15 -17.31
C ASN A 75 -12.29 0.84 -15.82
N TRP A 76 -11.06 0.44 -15.51
CA TRP A 76 -10.67 -0.07 -14.19
C TRP A 76 -10.95 0.91 -13.04
N ARG A 77 -10.87 2.23 -13.30
CA ARG A 77 -11.13 3.25 -12.27
C ARG A 77 -12.55 3.14 -11.75
N HIS A 78 -13.53 3.07 -12.66
CA HIS A 78 -14.93 2.90 -12.30
C HIS A 78 -15.19 1.56 -11.59
N LEU A 79 -14.56 0.49 -12.06
CA LEU A 79 -14.70 -0.83 -11.44
C LEU A 79 -14.14 -0.86 -10.02
N HIS A 80 -12.96 -0.24 -9.79
CA HIS A 80 -12.37 -0.15 -8.46
C HIS A 80 -13.22 0.70 -7.53
N TRP A 81 -13.67 1.88 -8.00
CA TRP A 81 -14.55 2.73 -7.19
C TRP A 81 -15.83 2.00 -6.78
N ASN A 82 -16.52 1.36 -7.72
CA ASN A 82 -17.73 0.60 -7.42
C ASN A 82 -17.46 -0.57 -6.46
N ALA A 83 -16.31 -1.22 -6.58
CA ALA A 83 -15.91 -2.27 -5.64
C ALA A 83 -15.73 -1.71 -4.22
N LEU A 84 -15.12 -0.52 -4.06
CA LEU A 84 -14.98 0.14 -2.76
C LEU A 84 -16.32 0.57 -2.18
N VAL A 85 -17.19 1.18 -2.98
CA VAL A 85 -18.57 1.56 -2.55
C VAL A 85 -19.35 0.32 -2.11
N SER A 86 -19.30 -0.77 -2.88
CA SER A 86 -19.98 -2.02 -2.55
C SER A 86 -19.40 -2.71 -1.32
N ALA A 87 -18.08 -2.60 -1.11
CA ALA A 87 -17.40 -3.25 0.01
C ALA A 87 -17.53 -2.47 1.32
N TYR A 88 -17.48 -1.13 1.26
CA TYR A 88 -17.33 -0.29 2.45
C TYR A 88 -18.44 0.74 2.64
N GLY A 89 -19.46 0.81 1.76
CA GLY A 89 -20.57 1.75 1.89
C GLY A 89 -21.30 1.68 3.25
N GLU A 90 -21.29 0.51 3.89
CA GLU A 90 -21.87 0.28 5.23
C GLU A 90 -20.84 0.44 6.36
N SER A 91 -19.57 0.75 6.06
CA SER A 91 -18.54 0.92 7.08
C SER A 91 -18.68 2.28 7.79
N PRO A 92 -18.30 2.39 9.08
CA PRO A 92 -18.57 3.57 9.89
C PRO A 92 -18.01 4.88 9.34
N PHE A 93 -16.91 4.85 8.60
CA PHE A 93 -16.21 6.04 8.14
C PHE A 93 -16.13 6.19 6.62
N PHE A 94 -16.77 5.31 5.83
CA PHE A 94 -16.72 5.41 4.36
C PHE A 94 -17.28 6.73 3.86
N GLU A 95 -18.47 7.09 4.33
CA GLU A 95 -19.13 8.34 3.94
C GLU A 95 -18.28 9.58 4.25
N TYR A 96 -17.53 9.53 5.35
CA TYR A 96 -16.66 10.62 5.77
C TYR A 96 -15.43 10.80 4.87
N TYR A 97 -14.81 9.70 4.39
CA TYR A 97 -13.57 9.75 3.64
C TYR A 97 -13.71 9.53 2.12
N GLN A 98 -14.90 9.19 1.63
CA GLN A 98 -15.10 8.87 0.21
C GLN A 98 -14.71 10.02 -0.72
N ASP A 99 -14.95 11.28 -0.32
CA ASP A 99 -14.65 12.46 -1.15
C ASP A 99 -13.14 12.72 -1.26
N ASP A 100 -12.35 12.29 -0.28
CA ASP A 100 -10.88 12.34 -0.33
C ASP A 100 -10.28 11.23 -1.22
N ILE A 101 -10.93 10.09 -1.29
CA ILE A 101 -10.44 8.91 -2.02
C ILE A 101 -10.92 8.87 -3.47
N ARG A 102 -12.14 9.34 -3.73
CA ARG A 102 -12.76 9.32 -5.06
C ARG A 102 -11.94 9.99 -6.16
N PRO A 103 -11.25 11.11 -5.96
CA PRO A 103 -10.43 11.76 -6.99
C PRO A 103 -9.35 10.88 -7.60
N PHE A 104 -8.84 9.88 -6.87
CA PHE A 104 -7.88 8.89 -7.41
C PHE A 104 -8.46 8.03 -8.51
N PHE A 105 -9.78 7.90 -8.57
CA PHE A 105 -10.51 7.12 -9.58
C PHE A 105 -11.15 8.01 -10.66
N GLU A 106 -11.24 9.30 -10.47
CA GLU A 106 -11.77 10.24 -11.45
C GLU A 106 -10.66 10.85 -12.32
N ASN A 107 -9.50 11.13 -11.71
CA ASN A 107 -8.38 11.73 -12.42
C ASN A 107 -7.55 10.69 -13.18
N ARG A 108 -6.92 11.12 -14.27
CA ARG A 108 -5.95 10.32 -15.02
C ARG A 108 -4.57 10.48 -14.41
N TRP A 109 -3.84 9.37 -14.39
CA TRP A 109 -2.47 9.28 -13.92
C TRP A 109 -1.64 8.58 -14.99
N ASP A 110 -0.52 9.18 -15.38
CA ASP A 110 0.35 8.60 -16.39
C ASP A 110 1.26 7.52 -15.83
N TYR A 111 1.90 7.79 -14.68
CA TYR A 111 2.88 6.91 -14.08
C TYR A 111 2.37 6.26 -12.78
N LEU A 112 2.62 4.96 -12.67
CA LEU A 112 2.20 4.18 -11.50
C LEU A 112 2.89 4.66 -10.22
N PHE A 113 4.16 5.04 -10.31
CA PHE A 113 4.93 5.51 -9.17
C PHE A 113 4.35 6.82 -8.62
N ASP A 114 4.09 7.80 -9.48
CA ASP A 114 3.52 9.10 -9.08
C ASP A 114 2.11 8.94 -8.48
N PHE A 115 1.31 8.04 -9.08
CA PHE A 115 -0.01 7.70 -8.58
C PHE A 115 0.05 7.12 -7.15
N ASN A 116 0.94 6.16 -6.93
CA ASN A 116 1.13 5.54 -5.62
C ASN A 116 1.64 6.54 -4.58
N GLU A 117 2.51 7.47 -4.98
CA GLU A 117 3.01 8.51 -4.07
C GLU A 117 1.93 9.53 -3.68
N ALA A 118 1.08 9.92 -4.62
CA ALA A 118 -0.08 10.75 -4.32
C ALA A 118 -1.03 10.06 -3.33
N ILE A 119 -1.29 8.76 -3.53
CA ILE A 119 -2.07 7.93 -2.61
C ILE A 119 -1.40 7.89 -1.23
N ARG A 120 -0.08 7.60 -1.16
CA ARG A 120 0.66 7.57 0.10
C ARG A 120 0.52 8.88 0.86
N CYS A 121 0.73 10.01 0.18
CA CYS A 121 0.61 11.33 0.80
C CYS A 121 -0.79 11.55 1.38
N LYS A 122 -1.84 11.26 0.60
CA LYS A 122 -3.22 11.42 1.06
C LYS A 122 -3.54 10.48 2.23
N MET A 123 -3.13 9.22 2.16
CA MET A 123 -3.38 8.27 3.26
C MET A 123 -2.64 8.65 4.53
N CYS A 124 -1.40 9.17 4.43
CA CYS A 124 -0.68 9.69 5.58
C CYS A 124 -1.38 10.91 6.19
N GLU A 125 -1.92 11.81 5.37
CA GLU A 125 -2.72 12.96 5.81
C GLU A 125 -3.97 12.49 6.59
N LEU A 126 -4.75 11.55 6.01
CA LEU A 126 -6.00 11.06 6.61
C LEU A 126 -5.78 10.25 7.89
N LEU A 127 -4.63 9.61 8.05
CA LEU A 127 -4.25 8.85 9.25
C LEU A 127 -3.46 9.70 10.26
N ASP A 128 -3.23 10.97 9.97
CA ASP A 128 -2.42 11.90 10.79
C ASP A 128 -1.02 11.36 11.12
N ILE A 129 -0.34 10.78 10.12
CA ILE A 129 1.04 10.31 10.25
C ILE A 129 1.97 11.14 9.35
N GLN A 130 3.16 11.47 9.87
CA GLN A 130 4.13 12.34 9.19
C GLN A 130 5.48 11.64 9.02
N PRO A 131 5.59 10.61 8.16
CA PRO A 131 6.82 9.87 7.98
C PRO A 131 7.88 10.71 7.26
N LYS A 132 9.16 10.53 7.65
CA LYS A 132 10.29 11.09 6.89
C LYS A 132 10.60 10.16 5.72
N VAL A 133 10.06 10.47 4.54
CA VAL A 133 10.22 9.66 3.34
C VAL A 133 11.25 10.27 2.40
N THR A 134 12.12 9.43 1.87
CA THR A 134 13.07 9.73 0.80
C THR A 134 12.94 8.70 -0.32
N PHE A 135 13.46 9.00 -1.51
CA PHE A 135 13.49 8.08 -2.64
C PHE A 135 14.92 7.65 -2.91
N SER A 136 15.10 6.37 -3.27
CA SER A 136 16.42 5.85 -3.62
C SER A 136 17.01 6.61 -4.82
N SER A 137 18.30 6.90 -4.76
CA SER A 137 19.03 7.49 -5.90
C SER A 137 19.51 6.44 -6.90
N THR A 138 19.70 5.21 -6.43
CA THR A 138 20.14 4.03 -7.19
C THR A 138 19.43 2.80 -6.65
N TYR A 139 19.45 1.71 -7.40
CA TYR A 139 18.89 0.44 -6.93
C TYR A 139 19.70 -0.13 -5.75
N HIS A 140 18.99 -0.50 -4.68
CA HIS A 140 19.58 -1.17 -3.53
C HIS A 140 19.56 -2.69 -3.72
N HIS A 141 20.73 -3.28 -3.96
CA HIS A 141 20.84 -4.73 -3.99
C HIS A 141 20.72 -5.32 -2.58
N PRO A 142 19.95 -6.40 -2.38
CA PRO A 142 19.80 -7.04 -1.07
C PRO A 142 21.13 -7.43 -0.40
N ALA A 143 22.12 -7.84 -1.22
CA ALA A 143 23.47 -8.18 -0.75
C ALA A 143 24.20 -6.97 -0.12
N ASP A 144 24.04 -5.78 -0.68
CA ASP A 144 24.72 -4.57 -0.21
C ASP A 144 24.16 -4.11 1.14
N ILE A 145 22.86 -4.30 1.35
CA ILE A 145 22.19 -3.96 2.62
C ILE A 145 22.71 -4.83 3.77
N SER A 146 22.95 -6.11 3.50
CA SER A 146 23.47 -7.04 4.51
C SER A 146 24.93 -6.74 4.91
N LEU A 147 25.73 -6.21 3.98
CA LEU A 147 27.15 -5.89 4.21
C LEU A 147 27.35 -4.57 4.99
N THR A 148 26.45 -3.60 4.83
CA THR A 148 26.56 -2.30 5.49
C THR A 148 26.07 -2.30 6.94
N SER A 149 25.47 -3.39 7.40
CA SER A 149 24.89 -3.52 8.74
C SER A 149 25.87 -3.34 9.91
N HIS A 150 27.18 -3.35 9.66
CA HIS A 150 28.20 -3.17 10.70
C HIS A 150 28.73 -1.73 10.85
N LEU A 151 28.41 -0.80 9.93
CA LEU A 151 29.04 0.53 9.88
C LEU A 151 28.06 1.71 9.72
N LEU A 152 26.78 1.51 9.39
CA LEU A 152 25.77 2.56 9.18
C LEU A 152 24.47 2.24 9.94
N PRO A 153 23.57 3.22 10.15
CA PRO A 153 22.28 2.96 10.77
C PRO A 153 21.57 1.81 10.03
N LEU A 154 21.24 0.76 10.77
CA LEU A 154 20.58 -0.45 10.28
C LEU A 154 19.40 -0.09 9.36
N THR A 155 19.54 -0.41 8.07
CA THR A 155 18.44 -0.33 7.12
C THR A 155 17.78 -1.71 7.05
N SER A 156 16.51 -1.78 7.40
CA SER A 156 15.71 -3.00 7.25
C SER A 156 15.01 -3.01 5.90
N ASP A 157 15.27 -4.04 5.09
CA ASP A 157 14.63 -4.22 3.79
C ASP A 157 13.33 -5.03 3.94
N TYR A 158 12.20 -4.38 3.69
CA TYR A 158 10.87 -5.00 3.78
C TYR A 158 10.24 -5.29 2.40
N ARG A 159 10.96 -5.08 1.30
CA ARG A 159 10.41 -5.23 -0.06
C ARG A 159 9.88 -6.64 -0.34
N GLU A 160 10.54 -7.67 0.19
CA GLU A 160 10.10 -9.06 0.07
C GLU A 160 9.21 -9.51 1.24
N ALA A 161 9.30 -8.88 2.40
CA ALA A 161 8.43 -9.15 3.54
C ALA A 161 7.00 -8.65 3.30
N ILE A 162 6.84 -7.56 2.53
CA ILE A 162 5.53 -6.99 2.19
C ILE A 162 5.12 -7.47 0.79
N ASN A 163 4.73 -8.74 0.71
CA ASN A 163 4.34 -9.41 -0.53
C ASN A 163 3.01 -10.16 -0.33
N PRO A 164 2.03 -10.02 -1.25
CA PRO A 164 0.71 -10.65 -1.08
C PRO A 164 0.70 -12.17 -1.27
N LYS A 165 1.72 -12.75 -1.92
CA LYS A 165 1.74 -14.19 -2.24
C LYS A 165 2.74 -14.98 -1.40
N HIS A 166 3.96 -14.47 -1.30
CA HIS A 166 5.08 -15.18 -0.66
C HIS A 166 5.85 -14.21 0.24
N PRO A 167 5.21 -13.69 1.32
CA PRO A 167 5.90 -12.77 2.20
C PRO A 167 7.02 -13.49 2.96
N LEU A 168 8.18 -12.84 3.03
CA LEU A 168 9.20 -13.25 3.99
C LEU A 168 8.75 -12.89 5.41
N PRO A 169 9.26 -13.59 6.43
CA PRO A 169 8.93 -13.29 7.82
C PRO A 169 9.25 -11.82 8.18
N ASP A 170 8.32 -11.17 8.86
CA ASP A 170 8.49 -9.85 9.44
C ASP A 170 8.17 -9.93 10.94
N PRO A 171 9.19 -10.11 11.81
CA PRO A 171 8.98 -10.26 13.24
C PRO A 171 8.43 -8.99 13.91
N ASP A 172 8.58 -7.84 13.25
CA ASP A 172 8.11 -6.55 13.77
C ASP A 172 6.65 -6.26 13.40
N PHE A 173 6.00 -7.15 12.63
CA PHE A 173 4.60 -7.00 12.27
C PHE A 173 3.74 -8.10 12.87
N VAL A 174 2.93 -7.72 13.85
CA VAL A 174 1.87 -8.56 14.39
C VAL A 174 0.55 -7.86 14.11
N PRO A 175 -0.33 -8.44 13.25
CA PRO A 175 -1.63 -7.85 12.95
C PRO A 175 -2.47 -7.69 14.21
N LYS A 176 -2.92 -6.47 14.51
CA LYS A 176 -3.85 -6.20 15.60
C LYS A 176 -5.27 -6.28 15.06
N PRO A 177 -6.14 -7.11 15.63
CA PRO A 177 -7.54 -7.15 15.24
C PRO A 177 -8.23 -5.81 15.47
N TYR A 178 -8.96 -5.33 14.47
CA TYR A 178 -9.83 -4.16 14.51
C TYR A 178 -11.20 -4.51 13.92
N TYR A 179 -12.19 -3.66 14.12
CA TYR A 179 -13.51 -3.86 13.56
C TYR A 179 -13.46 -3.89 12.03
N GLN A 180 -14.09 -4.90 11.40
CA GLN A 180 -14.26 -5.02 9.96
C GLN A 180 -15.74 -5.34 9.66
N VAL A 181 -16.32 -4.67 8.65
CA VAL A 181 -17.74 -4.84 8.26
C VAL A 181 -18.12 -6.31 8.08
N TYR A 182 -17.23 -7.12 7.51
CA TYR A 182 -17.50 -8.55 7.25
C TYR A 182 -16.96 -9.51 8.31
N GLN A 183 -16.54 -9.01 9.46
CA GLN A 183 -15.92 -9.82 10.53
C GLN A 183 -16.83 -10.95 11.03
N GLN A 184 -18.15 -10.73 11.06
CA GLN A 184 -19.09 -11.79 11.46
C GLN A 184 -19.10 -12.97 10.48
N LYS A 185 -18.83 -12.72 9.20
CA LYS A 185 -18.85 -13.73 8.14
C LYS A 185 -17.52 -14.45 7.96
N HIS A 186 -16.42 -13.70 8.00
CA HIS A 186 -15.10 -14.19 7.60
C HIS A 186 -14.10 -14.28 8.76
N GLY A 187 -14.47 -13.81 9.96
CA GLY A 187 -13.49 -13.54 11.01
C GLY A 187 -12.66 -12.30 10.68
N PHE A 188 -11.62 -12.04 11.46
CA PHE A 188 -10.67 -10.98 11.18
C PHE A 188 -9.77 -11.36 9.99
N LEU A 189 -9.75 -10.52 8.96
CA LEU A 189 -8.90 -10.65 7.80
C LEU A 189 -7.66 -9.74 7.96
N PRO A 190 -6.48 -10.30 8.28
CA PRO A 190 -5.32 -9.50 8.59
C PRO A 190 -4.70 -8.85 7.34
N ASN A 191 -3.98 -7.74 7.56
CA ASN A 191 -3.11 -7.11 6.58
C ASN A 191 -3.77 -6.77 5.24
N LEU A 192 -5.03 -6.34 5.27
CA LEU A 192 -5.72 -5.79 4.11
C LEU A 192 -5.16 -4.41 3.73
N SER A 193 -5.66 -3.85 2.64
CA SER A 193 -5.39 -2.47 2.25
C SER A 193 -5.62 -1.50 3.40
N ILE A 194 -4.83 -0.45 3.46
CA ILE A 194 -5.02 0.66 4.41
C ILE A 194 -6.43 1.29 4.32
N LEU A 195 -7.11 1.16 3.17
CA LEU A 195 -8.50 1.59 3.01
C LEU A 195 -9.45 0.82 3.93
N ASP A 196 -9.20 -0.49 4.16
CA ASP A 196 -10.01 -1.29 5.09
C ASP A 196 -9.89 -0.74 6.52
N LEU A 197 -8.67 -0.42 6.95
CA LEU A 197 -8.43 0.19 8.25
C LEU A 197 -9.08 1.59 8.36
N LEU A 198 -8.87 2.44 7.35
CA LEU A 198 -9.41 3.82 7.35
C LEU A 198 -10.94 3.83 7.39
N PHE A 199 -11.60 3.05 6.54
CA PHE A 199 -13.06 3.06 6.45
C PHE A 199 -13.75 2.41 7.66
N ASN A 200 -13.09 1.49 8.34
CA ASN A 200 -13.64 0.83 9.52
C ASN A 200 -13.30 1.55 10.83
N MET A 201 -12.11 2.15 10.96
CA MET A 201 -11.60 2.73 12.22
C MET A 201 -11.44 4.24 12.21
N GLY A 202 -11.45 4.85 11.01
CA GLY A 202 -11.27 6.31 10.90
C GLY A 202 -10.00 6.80 11.58
N PRO A 203 -10.07 7.89 12.39
CA PRO A 203 -8.92 8.45 13.08
C PRO A 203 -8.25 7.48 14.06
N GLU A 204 -8.99 6.50 14.59
CA GLU A 204 -8.45 5.49 15.51
C GLU A 204 -7.56 4.46 14.78
N GLY A 205 -7.55 4.46 13.44
CA GLY A 205 -6.69 3.59 12.64
C GLY A 205 -5.20 3.65 13.03
N ILE A 206 -4.73 4.82 13.47
CA ILE A 206 -3.35 5.00 13.92
C ILE A 206 -2.92 4.05 15.05
N PHE A 207 -3.84 3.63 15.93
CA PHE A 207 -3.53 2.72 17.04
C PHE A 207 -3.27 1.27 16.59
N TYR A 208 -3.55 0.95 15.34
CA TYR A 208 -3.37 -0.37 14.75
C TYR A 208 -2.11 -0.46 13.84
N LEU A 209 -1.39 0.65 13.70
CA LEU A 209 -0.12 0.75 12.98
C LEU A 209 1.12 0.41 13.83
#